data_ce11fdc30e69c6f333f7ee354366290c
#
_entry.id   ce11fdc30e69c6f333f7ee354366290c
#
_cell.length_a   1.000
_cell.length_b   1.000
_cell.length_c   1.000
_cell.angle_alpha   90.00
_cell.angle_beta   90.00
_cell.angle_gamma   90.00
#
_symmetry.space_group_name_H-M   'P 1'
#
loop_
_entity.id
_entity.type
_entity.pdbx_description
1 polymer ?
#
loop_
_entity_poly.entity_id
_entity_poly.type
_entity_poly.pdbx_seq_one_letter_code
_entity_poly.pdbx_strand_id
1 'polypeptide(L)' 'MNMEQGARYMEEIQKLEGLLAYAVAHGDKAEEERIHAELVRKVEAL' A
#
# COMPACT_ATOMS: atom_id res chain seq x y z
N MET A 1 7.57 -4.90 -17.78
CA MET A 1 7.49 -3.65 -17.00
C MET A 1 8.75 -2.84 -17.21
N ASN A 2 8.64 -1.56 -17.56
CA ASN A 2 9.82 -0.71 -17.72
C ASN A 2 10.22 -0.07 -16.39
N MET A 3 11.35 0.64 -16.38
CA MET A 3 11.88 1.24 -15.15
C MET A 3 10.93 2.25 -14.51
N GLU A 4 10.25 3.05 -15.33
CA GLU A 4 9.29 4.03 -14.81
C GLU A 4 8.12 3.39 -14.11
N GLN A 5 7.58 2.34 -14.69
CA GLN A 5 6.46 1.62 -14.10
C GLN A 5 6.87 0.95 -12.80
N GLY A 6 8.07 0.38 -12.78
CA GLY A 6 8.61 -0.22 -11.56
C GLY A 6 8.80 0.80 -10.45
N ALA A 7 9.34 1.98 -10.79
CA ALA A 7 9.54 3.03 -9.81
C ALA A 7 8.21 3.54 -9.24
N ARG A 8 7.20 3.72 -10.09
CA ARG A 8 5.88 4.14 -9.64
C ARG A 8 5.23 3.11 -8.72
N TYR A 9 5.37 1.84 -9.09
CA TYR A 9 4.84 0.76 -8.28
C TYR A 9 5.45 0.80 -6.88
N MET A 10 6.77 0.93 -6.80
CA MET A 10 7.46 0.99 -5.52
C MET A 10 7.03 2.19 -4.69
N GLU A 11 6.87 3.35 -5.32
CA GLU A 11 6.41 4.54 -4.63
C GLU A 11 5.02 4.36 -4.04
N GLU A 12 4.12 3.75 -4.81
CA GLU A 12 2.76 3.50 -4.35
C GLU A 12 2.73 2.52 -3.19
N ILE A 13 3.54 1.46 -3.27
CA ILE A 13 3.63 0.49 -2.19
C ILE A 13 4.15 1.15 -0.92
N GLN A 14 5.20 1.94 -1.03
CA GLN A 14 5.78 2.63 0.13
C GLN A 14 4.77 3.59 0.77
N LYS A 15 4.01 4.29 -0.06
CA LYS A 15 2.99 5.22 0.43
C LYS A 15 1.89 4.47 1.19
N LEU A 16 1.42 3.36 0.63
CA LEU A 16 0.40 2.55 1.29
C LEU A 16 0.91 1.95 2.59
N GLU A 17 2.16 1.50 2.61
CA GLU A 17 2.76 0.98 3.84
C GLU A 17 2.83 2.04 4.92
N GLY A 18 3.17 3.27 4.55
CA GLY A 18 3.18 4.39 5.49
C GLY A 18 1.81 4.70 6.04
N LEU A 19 0.80 4.69 5.17
CA LEU A 19 -0.59 4.89 5.59
C LEU A 19 -1.07 3.76 6.50
N LEU A 20 -0.67 2.54 6.20
CA LEU A 20 -1.00 1.38 7.02
C LEU A 20 -0.42 1.53 8.43
N ALA A 21 0.85 1.88 8.51
CA ALA A 21 1.51 2.09 9.80
C ALA A 21 0.82 3.18 10.60
N TYR A 22 0.40 4.26 9.93
CA TYR A 22 -0.32 5.35 10.57
C TYR A 22 -1.66 4.86 11.13
N ALA A 23 -2.41 4.11 10.33
CA ALA A 23 -3.70 3.57 10.75
C ALA A 23 -3.55 2.65 11.97
N VAL A 24 -2.53 1.79 11.95
CA VAL A 24 -2.26 0.90 13.08
C VAL A 24 -1.93 1.70 14.34
N ALA A 25 -1.07 2.71 14.20
CA ALA A 25 -0.66 3.54 15.32
C ALA A 25 -1.84 4.29 15.96
N HIS A 26 -2.84 4.64 15.15
CA HIS A 26 -4.03 5.36 15.64
C HIS A 26 -5.19 4.44 15.98
N GLY A 27 -5.01 3.13 15.83
CA GLY A 27 -6.05 2.16 16.15
C GLY A 27 -7.25 2.21 15.21
N ASP A 28 -7.04 2.67 13.97
CA ASP A 28 -8.11 2.77 12.98
C ASP A 28 -8.20 1.46 12.19
N LYS A 29 -8.97 0.53 12.72
CA LYS A 29 -9.13 -0.80 12.14
C LYS A 29 -9.73 -0.78 10.73
N ALA A 30 -10.70 0.08 10.49
CA ALA A 30 -11.36 0.16 9.18
C ALA A 30 -10.37 0.62 8.11
N GLU A 31 -9.57 1.65 8.40
CA GLU A 31 -8.55 2.12 7.49
C GLU A 31 -7.45 1.09 7.30
N GLU A 32 -7.05 0.44 8.38
CA GLU A 32 -6.03 -0.61 8.31
C GLU A 32 -6.45 -1.71 7.33
N GLU A 33 -7.68 -2.19 7.45
CA GLU A 33 -8.20 -3.24 6.57
C GLU A 33 -8.30 -2.78 5.13
N ARG A 34 -8.77 -1.55 4.91
CA ARG A 34 -8.90 -0.99 3.57
C ARG A 34 -7.54 -0.89 2.89
N ILE A 35 -6.56 -0.33 3.60
CA ILE A 35 -5.22 -0.15 3.05
C ILE A 35 -4.55 -1.49 2.82
N HIS A 36 -4.73 -2.43 3.72
CA HIS A 36 -4.19 -3.78 3.56
C HIS A 36 -4.76 -4.44 2.31
N ALA A 37 -6.05 -4.30 2.06
CA ALA A 37 -6.68 -4.84 0.86
C ALA A 37 -6.11 -4.22 -0.41
N GLU A 38 -5.84 -2.93 -0.40
CA GLU A 38 -5.22 -2.27 -1.54
C GLU A 38 -3.81 -2.77 -1.81
N LEU A 39 -3.03 -2.98 -0.76
CA LEU A 39 -1.69 -3.54 -0.90
C LEU A 39 -1.73 -4.93 -1.51
N VAL A 40 -2.63 -5.77 -1.04
CA VAL A 40 -2.78 -7.12 -1.57
C VAL A 40 -3.14 -7.07 -3.06
N ARG A 41 -4.06 -6.20 -3.46
CA ARG A 41 -4.43 -6.05 -4.86
C ARG A 41 -3.26 -5.65 -5.73
N LYS A 42 -2.45 -4.72 -5.26
CA LYS A 42 -1.30 -4.25 -6.04
C LYS A 42 -0.27 -5.36 -6.23
N VAL A 43 -0.02 -6.13 -5.19
CA VAL A 43 0.90 -7.25 -5.27
C VAL A 43 0.36 -8.34 -6.20
N GLU A 44 -0.93 -8.62 -6.12
CA GLU A 44 -1.54 -9.63 -6.99
C GLU A 44 -1.61 -9.22 -8.45
N ALA A 45 -1.62 -7.92 -8.71
CA ALA A 45 -1.69 -7.39 -10.07
C ALA A 45 -0.34 -7.43 -10.82
N LEU A 46 0.72 -7.81 -10.17
CA LEU A 46 2.04 -7.90 -10.81
C LEU A 46 2.12 -9.04 -11.86
#